data_6fbb12c5a57f4a2373296475c6be3ab0
#
_entry.id   6fbb12c5a57f4a2373296475c6be3ab0
#
_cell.length_a   1.000
_cell.length_b   1.000
_cell.length_c   1.000
_cell.angle_alpha   90.00
_cell.angle_beta   90.00
_cell.angle_gamma   90.00
#
_symmetry.space_group_name_H-M   'P 1'
#
loop_
_entity.id
_entity.type
_entity.pdbx_description
1 polymer ?
#
loop_
_entity_poly.entity_id
_entity_poly.type
_entity_poly.pdbx_seq_one_letter_code
_entity_poly.pdbx_strand_id
1 'polypeptide(L)' 'MSKNDFLSTAEDLEVSIAGQSLNASPKEFSTGSVGYHINGKITLADGTRLQVSGNAVAIGSKDWE' A
#
# COMPACT_ATOMS: atom_id res chain seq x y z
N MET A 1 1.78 16.32 -10.21
CA MET A 1 2.91 15.68 -9.49
C MET A 1 3.54 14.64 -10.39
N SER A 2 4.84 14.48 -10.37
CA SER A 2 5.47 13.42 -11.14
C SER A 2 5.56 12.13 -10.32
N LYS A 3 5.64 10.99 -11.02
CA LYS A 3 5.79 9.69 -10.36
C LYS A 3 7.08 9.62 -9.56
N ASN A 4 8.17 10.16 -10.11
CA ASN A 4 9.46 10.15 -9.42
C ASN A 4 9.42 11.00 -8.15
N ASP A 5 8.77 12.16 -8.19
CA ASP A 5 8.63 13.00 -7.01
C ASP A 5 7.84 12.27 -5.93
N PHE A 6 6.75 11.63 -6.31
CA PHE A 6 5.96 10.84 -5.37
C PHE A 6 6.81 9.73 -4.74
N LEU A 7 7.49 8.92 -5.56
CA LEU A 7 8.24 7.77 -5.07
C LEU A 7 9.43 8.19 -4.20
N SER A 8 10.04 9.35 -4.48
CA SER A 8 11.20 9.82 -3.72
C SER A 8 10.83 10.46 -2.39
N THR A 9 9.62 10.96 -2.25
CA THR A 9 9.19 11.67 -1.02
C THR A 9 8.19 10.88 -0.19
N ALA A 10 7.59 9.83 -0.75
CA ALA A 10 6.57 9.04 -0.05
C ALA A 10 7.19 8.25 1.10
N GLU A 11 6.52 8.25 2.23
CA GLU A 11 6.90 7.47 3.40
C GLU A 11 5.93 6.32 3.58
N ASP A 12 6.36 5.28 4.27
CA ASP A 12 5.51 4.15 4.56
C ASP A 12 4.28 4.59 5.36
N LEU A 13 3.15 3.95 5.07
CA LEU A 13 1.90 4.18 5.78
C LEU A 13 1.61 3.06 6.74
N GLU A 14 0.96 3.40 7.85
CA GLU A 14 0.43 2.41 8.77
C GLU A 14 -1.04 2.17 8.43
N VAL A 15 -1.39 0.89 8.27
CA VAL A 15 -2.76 0.46 7.97
C VAL A 15 -3.23 -0.42 9.12
N SER A 16 -4.42 -0.15 9.65
CA SER A 16 -4.98 -0.94 10.73
C SER A 16 -6.17 -1.74 10.23
N ILE A 17 -6.14 -3.04 10.49
CA ILE A 17 -7.24 -3.95 10.16
C ILE A 17 -7.52 -4.79 11.41
N ALA A 18 -8.76 -4.79 11.86
CA ALA A 18 -9.16 -5.53 13.07
C ALA A 18 -8.27 -5.19 14.27
N GLY A 19 -7.87 -3.93 14.39
CA GLY A 19 -7.01 -3.46 15.48
C GLY A 19 -5.54 -3.83 15.35
N GLN A 20 -5.13 -4.45 14.25
CA GLN A 20 -3.75 -4.88 14.05
C GLN A 20 -3.11 -4.03 12.95
N SER A 21 -1.86 -3.59 13.19
CA SER A 21 -1.16 -2.69 12.29
C SER A 21 -0.42 -3.46 11.21
N LEU A 22 -0.55 -2.96 9.97
CA LEU A 22 0.19 -3.45 8.81
C LEU A 22 0.97 -2.30 8.20
N ASN A 23 2.01 -2.61 7.45
CA ASN A 23 2.82 -1.62 6.79
C ASN A 23 2.51 -1.56 5.30
N ALA A 24 2.39 -0.34 4.76
CA ALA A 24 2.23 -0.11 3.33
C ALA A 24 3.42 0.69 2.83
N SER A 25 4.08 0.18 1.78
CA SER A 25 5.28 0.79 1.22
C SER A 25 4.99 1.39 -0.16
N PRO A 26 5.62 2.53 -0.50
CA PRO A 26 5.48 3.11 -1.84
C PRO A 26 5.91 2.13 -2.92
N LYS A 27 5.17 2.12 -4.03
CA LYS A 27 5.45 1.20 -5.13
C LYS A 27 4.99 1.78 -6.45
N GLU A 28 5.75 1.49 -7.50
CA GLU A 28 5.33 1.72 -8.88
C GLU A 28 4.77 0.41 -9.43
N PHE A 29 3.58 0.47 -10.03
CA PHE A 29 2.90 -0.71 -10.54
C PHE A 29 3.17 -0.89 -12.03
N SER A 30 3.05 -2.14 -12.51
CA SER A 30 3.27 -2.47 -13.92
C SER A 30 2.31 -1.76 -14.87
N THR A 31 1.17 -1.28 -14.35
CA THR A 31 0.21 -0.50 -15.14
C THR A 31 0.64 0.94 -15.38
N GLY A 32 1.73 1.37 -14.77
CA GLY A 32 2.21 2.75 -14.86
C GLY A 32 1.69 3.66 -13.75
N SER A 33 0.87 3.15 -12.85
CA SER A 33 0.40 3.89 -11.68
C SER A 33 1.39 3.80 -10.53
N VAL A 34 1.29 4.73 -9.59
CA VAL A 34 2.07 4.68 -8.35
C VAL A 34 1.13 4.71 -7.16
N GLY A 35 1.61 4.26 -6.03
CA GLY A 35 0.83 4.22 -4.82
C GLY A 35 1.56 3.43 -3.74
N TYR A 36 0.81 2.63 -3.01
CA TYR A 36 1.36 1.82 -1.91
C TYR A 36 0.96 0.37 -2.08
N HIS A 37 1.86 -0.51 -1.67
CA HIS A 37 1.59 -1.94 -1.57
C HIS A 37 1.44 -2.30 -0.10
N ILE A 38 0.31 -2.93 0.24
CA ILE A 38 0.01 -3.37 1.60
C ILE A 38 0.30 -4.86 1.69
N ASN A 39 1.06 -5.27 2.69
CA ASN A 39 1.38 -6.69 2.88
C ASN A 39 1.58 -6.96 4.36
N GLY A 40 0.94 -8.02 4.85
CA GLY A 40 1.08 -8.41 6.25
C GLY A 40 0.16 -9.55 6.60
N LYS A 41 0.09 -9.84 7.89
CA LYS A 41 -0.75 -10.91 8.42
C LYS A 41 -1.50 -10.41 9.63
N ILE A 42 -2.75 -10.87 9.77
CA ILE A 42 -3.56 -10.60 10.96
C ILE A 42 -4.12 -11.91 11.49
N THR A 43 -4.48 -11.90 12.76
CA THR A 43 -5.09 -13.06 13.41
C THR A 43 -6.45 -12.64 13.97
N LEU A 44 -7.49 -13.39 13.62
CA LEU A 44 -8.84 -13.14 14.13
C LEU A 44 -8.98 -13.66 15.55
N ALA A 45 -10.05 -13.23 16.23
CA ALA A 45 -10.30 -13.62 17.61
C ALA A 45 -10.47 -15.13 17.79
N ASP A 46 -10.92 -15.83 16.75
CA ASP A 46 -11.09 -17.29 16.78
C ASP A 46 -9.79 -18.04 16.48
N GLY A 47 -8.69 -17.33 16.27
CA GLY A 47 -7.39 -17.92 15.94
C GLY A 47 -7.11 -18.06 14.45
N THR A 48 -8.05 -17.70 13.58
CA THR A 48 -7.83 -17.77 12.13
C THR A 48 -6.77 -16.75 11.73
N ARG A 49 -5.79 -17.20 10.96
CA ARG A 49 -4.73 -16.32 10.43
C ARG A 49 -5.03 -15.95 9.00
N LEU A 50 -4.96 -14.66 8.70
CA LEU A 50 -5.21 -14.15 7.36
C LEU A 50 -3.96 -13.48 6.82
N GLN A 51 -3.67 -13.73 5.56
CA GLN A 51 -2.67 -12.96 4.84
C GLN A 51 -3.36 -11.80 4.15
N VAL A 52 -2.89 -10.59 4.39
CA VAL A 52 -3.45 -9.39 3.78
C VAL A 52 -2.48 -8.90 2.71
N SER A 53 -2.97 -8.72 1.50
CA SER A 53 -2.18 -8.09 0.43
C SER A 53 -3.11 -7.26 -0.44
N GLY A 54 -2.60 -6.12 -0.91
CA GLY A 54 -3.42 -5.24 -1.74
C GLY A 54 -2.66 -3.98 -2.10
N ASN A 55 -3.34 -3.08 -2.80
CA ASN A 55 -2.75 -1.87 -3.30
C ASN A 55 -3.63 -0.67 -2.96
N ALA A 56 -2.97 0.44 -2.61
CA ALA A 56 -3.60 1.75 -2.53
C ALA A 56 -3.01 2.59 -3.65
N VAL A 57 -3.77 2.83 -4.70
CA VAL A 57 -3.26 3.46 -5.92
C VAL A 57 -3.62 4.94 -5.91
N ALA A 58 -2.64 5.81 -6.20
CA ALA A 58 -2.91 7.23 -6.33
C ALA A 58 -3.78 7.46 -7.56
N ILE A 59 -4.93 8.13 -7.35
CA ILE A 59 -5.93 8.32 -8.39
C ILE A 59 -5.33 9.15 -9.54
N GLY A 60 -5.41 8.63 -10.77
CA GLY A 60 -4.90 9.30 -11.95
C GLY A 60 -3.39 9.26 -12.11
N SER A 61 -2.68 8.54 -11.26
CA SER A 61 -1.21 8.58 -11.25
C SER A 61 -0.58 7.99 -12.50
N LYS A 62 -1.27 7.11 -13.21
CA LYS A 62 -0.70 6.56 -14.44
C LYS A 62 -0.49 7.63 -15.52
N ASP A 63 -1.20 8.76 -15.42
CA ASP A 63 -1.06 9.90 -16.34
C ASP A 63 -0.04 10.93 -15.84
N TRP A 64 0.57 10.72 -14.69
CA TRP A 64 1.62 11.59 -14.17
C TRP A 64 2.92 11.39 -14.97
N GLU A 65 3.71 12.43 -15.02
CA GLU A 65 5.00 12.39 -15.70
C GLU A 65 6.08 11.56 -15.00
#